data_090fcc4f0c976a075c81d869bf35299c
#
_entry.id   090fcc4f0c976a075c81d869bf35299c
#
_cell.length_a   1.000
_cell.length_b   1.000
_cell.length_c   1.000
_cell.angle_alpha   90.00
_cell.angle_beta   90.00
_cell.angle_gamma   90.00
#
_symmetry.space_group_name_H-M   'P 1'
#
loop_
_entity.id
_entity.type
_entity.pdbx_description
1 polymer ?
#
loop_
_entity_poly.entity_id
_entity_poly.type
_entity_poly.pdbx_seq_one_letter_code
_entity_poly.pdbx_strand_id
1 'polypeptide(L)'
;MSDSRRSVAFPGCHAPIRGGILRSWLSLCLFFFLLCGPLFAQVTGTVTNQTTGKPQPGATVALYQLATATGLNLIDQAKSDAQGNFTINQTPRGPHLIRTAFDGVTYNHMLPPGQPTTGIPIEVYNSSKQPGGAKVAKHMILFEPSAGQVAVSETYLFKNEGKTAWNDPDSGTLKFFLPSGAGKPQVNATAPGGMPLGAPVIKTAKPDVLALDFAIKPGDTRIDVAFTMPYIEGADLAGKVVTKDENTYLIVPNGVTLKGDGLNDLGAEPRTQAHIFGLTAAAYKVQLTGAVAAAQSDASGAGDQADDSGPRIEQIMPRVNTKTVSILIVALGILALGFALLYRASPLDPKGTPPAPTRRGPRA
;
A
#
# COMPACT_ATOMS: atom_id res chain seq x y z
N MET A 1 64.02 62.57 68.78
CA MET A 1 64.76 61.63 67.95
C MET A 1 63.80 60.46 67.74
N SER A 2 62.95 60.48 66.77
CA SER A 2 62.96 60.08 65.38
C SER A 2 63.36 58.61 65.18
N ASP A 3 62.47 57.79 64.96
CA ASP A 3 62.67 56.83 63.83
C ASP A 3 61.32 56.35 63.20
N SER A 4 61.28 56.53 61.94
CA SER A 4 60.15 56.28 61.04
C SER A 4 60.31 54.93 60.42
N ARG A 5 59.38 54.05 60.62
CA ARG A 5 59.33 52.84 59.78
C ARG A 5 58.04 52.84 58.89
N ARG A 6 58.25 53.06 57.64
CA ARG A 6 57.27 52.90 56.58
C ARG A 6 56.94 51.41 56.36
N SER A 7 55.70 51.09 56.52
CA SER A 7 55.10 49.79 56.12
C SER A 7 54.60 49.88 54.68
N VAL A 8 55.11 49.05 53.80
CA VAL A 8 54.70 48.95 52.40
C VAL A 8 53.58 47.93 52.34
N ALA A 9 52.37 48.37 51.96
CA ALA A 9 51.23 47.52 51.72
C ALA A 9 51.23 47.08 50.27
N PHE A 10 51.15 45.76 50.04
CA PHE A 10 50.88 45.18 48.72
C PHE A 10 49.36 45.07 48.47
N PRO A 11 48.84 45.52 47.31
CA PRO A 11 47.44 45.35 47.01
C PRO A 11 47.21 43.93 46.49
N GLY A 12 46.41 43.16 47.21
CA GLY A 12 45.91 41.88 46.78
C GLY A 12 44.85 42.05 45.66
N CYS A 13 45.15 41.57 44.43
CA CYS A 13 44.16 41.48 43.40
C CYS A 13 43.27 40.26 43.61
N HIS A 14 42.08 40.48 44.14
CA HIS A 14 40.99 39.51 44.06
C HIS A 14 40.22 39.76 42.77
N ALA A 15 40.40 38.90 41.76
CA ALA A 15 39.56 38.88 40.59
C ALA A 15 38.23 38.14 40.90
N PRO A 16 37.05 38.73 40.66
CA PRO A 16 35.81 38.02 40.85
C PRO A 16 35.63 37.03 39.73
N ILE A 17 35.49 35.74 40.07
CA ILE A 17 35.10 34.68 39.13
C ILE A 17 33.72 35.00 38.60
N ARG A 18 33.64 35.39 37.32
CA ARG A 18 32.40 35.68 36.60
C ARG A 18 31.59 34.39 36.45
N GLY A 19 30.67 34.14 37.40
CA GLY A 19 29.62 33.09 37.31
C GLY A 19 28.51 33.37 36.28
N GLY A 20 28.72 34.35 35.38
CA GLY A 20 27.68 34.73 34.41
C GLY A 20 27.57 33.84 33.17
N ILE A 21 28.68 33.25 32.75
CA ILE A 21 28.71 32.47 31.48
C ILE A 21 28.02 31.12 31.63
N LEU A 22 28.16 30.47 32.78
CA LEU A 22 27.53 29.16 33.04
C LEU A 22 26.01 29.24 33.12
N ARG A 23 25.48 30.33 33.70
CA ARG A 23 24.01 30.60 33.79
C ARG A 23 23.41 30.91 32.44
N SER A 24 24.12 31.61 31.55
CA SER A 24 23.66 31.92 30.18
C SER A 24 23.59 30.67 29.30
N TRP A 25 24.55 29.74 29.42
CA TRP A 25 24.55 28.49 28.68
C TRP A 25 23.45 27.52 29.16
N LEU A 26 23.19 27.48 30.48
CA LEU A 26 22.10 26.66 31.00
C LEU A 26 20.73 27.18 30.56
N SER A 27 20.56 28.52 30.50
CA SER A 27 19.32 29.12 29.99
C SER A 27 19.12 28.90 28.49
N LEU A 28 20.20 28.91 27.69
CA LEU A 28 20.15 28.66 26.27
C LEU A 28 19.83 27.18 25.95
N CYS A 29 20.41 26.24 26.72
CA CYS A 29 20.08 24.81 26.60
C CYS A 29 18.64 24.51 27.04
N LEU A 30 18.14 25.15 28.09
CA LEU A 30 16.75 24.99 28.53
C LEU A 30 15.76 25.55 27.52
N PHE A 31 16.09 26.66 26.86
CA PHE A 31 15.26 27.23 25.77
C PHE A 31 15.26 26.37 24.53
N PHE A 32 16.40 25.71 24.19
CA PHE A 32 16.47 24.77 23.07
C PHE A 32 15.71 23.46 23.35
N PHE A 33 15.66 23.02 24.61
CA PHE A 33 14.90 21.84 25.04
C PHE A 33 13.38 22.07 25.05
N LEU A 34 12.94 23.32 25.27
CA LEU A 34 11.52 23.68 25.18
C LEU A 34 10.99 23.80 23.76
N LEU A 35 11.87 23.96 22.73
CA LEU A 35 11.49 23.97 21.32
C LEU A 35 11.41 22.56 20.71
N CYS A 36 11.87 21.53 21.40
CA CYS A 36 11.69 20.14 20.99
C CYS A 36 10.33 19.64 21.47
N GLY A 37 9.25 20.20 20.90
CA GLY A 37 7.92 19.66 21.08
C GLY A 37 7.90 18.19 20.66
N PRO A 38 7.07 17.33 21.27
CA PRO A 38 6.95 15.94 20.86
C PRO A 38 6.54 15.91 19.37
N LEU A 39 7.44 15.41 18.54
CA LEU A 39 7.12 15.03 17.15
C LEU A 39 6.16 13.83 17.23
N PHE A 40 4.88 14.10 17.38
CA PHE A 40 3.87 13.07 17.18
C PHE A 40 3.94 12.67 15.71
N ALA A 41 4.28 11.44 15.46
CA ALA A 41 4.16 10.91 14.12
C ALA A 41 2.66 10.91 13.78
N GLN A 42 2.32 11.66 12.74
CA GLN A 42 0.95 11.87 12.27
C GLN A 42 0.83 11.33 10.86
N VAL A 43 -0.36 10.88 10.53
CA VAL A 43 -0.74 10.65 9.14
C VAL A 43 -1.47 11.89 8.65
N THR A 44 -0.85 12.63 7.72
CA THR A 44 -1.43 13.87 7.19
C THR A 44 -1.48 13.83 5.67
N GLY A 45 -2.43 14.57 5.10
CA GLY A 45 -2.54 14.67 3.65
C GLY A 45 -3.62 15.66 3.24
N THR A 46 -3.90 15.67 1.93
CA THR A 46 -4.91 16.53 1.33
C THR A 46 -5.88 15.71 0.49
N VAL A 47 -7.17 16.00 0.60
CA VAL A 47 -8.22 15.43 -0.25
C VAL A 47 -8.60 16.45 -1.31
N THR A 48 -8.42 16.07 -2.58
CA THR A 48 -8.75 16.91 -3.74
C THR A 48 -9.89 16.27 -4.53
N ASN A 49 -10.91 17.03 -4.84
CA ASN A 49 -12.01 16.58 -5.71
C ASN A 49 -11.63 16.83 -7.17
N GLN A 50 -11.31 15.78 -7.89
CA GLN A 50 -10.89 15.85 -9.29
C GLN A 50 -12.02 16.19 -10.26
N THR A 51 -13.30 16.03 -9.85
CA THR A 51 -14.43 16.50 -10.65
C THR A 51 -14.44 18.03 -10.74
N THR A 52 -14.12 18.70 -9.64
CA THR A 52 -14.18 20.17 -9.53
C THR A 52 -12.82 20.84 -9.61
N GLY A 53 -11.72 20.09 -9.45
CA GLY A 53 -10.35 20.58 -9.34
C GLY A 53 -10.06 21.35 -8.04
N LYS A 54 -10.88 21.20 -7.02
CA LYS A 54 -10.80 21.96 -5.76
C LYS A 54 -10.52 21.05 -4.56
N PRO A 55 -9.98 21.60 -3.46
CA PRO A 55 -9.93 20.89 -2.18
C PRO A 55 -11.31 20.35 -1.79
N GLN A 56 -11.37 19.15 -1.22
CA GLN A 56 -12.62 18.53 -0.81
C GLN A 56 -12.76 18.56 0.71
N PRO A 57 -13.61 19.43 1.26
CA PRO A 57 -13.96 19.40 2.68
C PRO A 57 -14.94 18.27 3.02
N GLY A 58 -14.91 17.82 4.27
CA GLY A 58 -15.90 16.90 4.84
C GLY A 58 -15.76 15.43 4.42
N ALA A 59 -14.75 15.07 3.59
CA ALA A 59 -14.47 13.68 3.29
C ALA A 59 -14.00 12.94 4.56
N THR A 60 -14.53 11.75 4.81
CA THR A 60 -14.12 10.93 5.95
C THR A 60 -12.90 10.11 5.56
N VAL A 61 -11.78 10.35 6.24
CA VAL A 61 -10.51 9.65 6.04
C VAL A 61 -10.24 8.74 7.23
N ALA A 62 -10.18 7.45 7.01
CA ALA A 62 -9.99 6.43 8.04
C ALA A 62 -8.69 5.65 7.81
N LEU A 63 -7.92 5.45 8.86
CA LEU A 63 -6.69 4.66 8.86
C LEU A 63 -6.99 3.25 9.37
N TYR A 64 -6.66 2.25 8.56
CA TYR A 64 -6.80 0.83 8.90
C TYR A 64 -5.43 0.16 8.96
N GLN A 65 -5.27 -0.73 9.92
CA GLN A 65 -4.16 -1.67 9.95
C GLN A 65 -4.57 -2.95 9.22
N LEU A 66 -3.68 -3.45 8.36
CA LEU A 66 -3.85 -4.76 7.75
C LEU A 66 -3.40 -5.83 8.75
N ALA A 67 -4.35 -6.62 9.27
CA ALA A 67 -4.07 -7.72 10.16
C ALA A 67 -4.25 -9.04 9.41
N THR A 68 -3.26 -9.92 9.48
CA THR A 68 -3.24 -11.21 8.77
C THR A 68 -4.39 -12.16 9.16
N ALA A 69 -4.87 -12.05 10.39
CA ALA A 69 -5.90 -12.95 10.93
C ALA A 69 -7.33 -12.38 10.90
N THR A 70 -7.50 -11.05 10.97
CA THR A 70 -8.80 -10.39 11.17
C THR A 70 -9.18 -9.43 10.05
N GLY A 71 -8.36 -9.32 9.00
CA GLY A 71 -8.61 -8.40 7.89
C GLY A 71 -8.23 -6.96 8.21
N LEU A 72 -9.14 -6.01 8.01
CA LEU A 72 -8.92 -4.59 8.25
C LEU A 72 -9.39 -4.17 9.64
N ASN A 73 -8.48 -3.64 10.45
CA ASN A 73 -8.78 -3.09 11.77
C ASN A 73 -8.73 -1.55 11.73
N LEU A 74 -9.84 -0.89 12.05
CA LEU A 74 -9.90 0.56 12.13
C LEU A 74 -9.05 1.05 13.31
N ILE A 75 -8.10 1.92 13.02
CA ILE A 75 -7.22 2.54 14.04
C ILE A 75 -7.80 3.89 14.48
N ASP A 76 -8.10 4.77 13.50
CA ASP A 76 -8.58 6.12 13.77
C ASP A 76 -9.16 6.72 12.49
N GLN A 77 -9.91 7.84 12.62
CA GLN A 77 -10.49 8.54 11.48
C GLN A 77 -10.54 10.05 11.70
N ALA A 78 -10.50 10.81 10.62
CA ALA A 78 -10.64 12.25 10.60
C ALA A 78 -11.52 12.68 9.44
N LYS A 79 -12.01 13.93 9.47
CA LYS A 79 -12.64 14.59 8.32
C LYS A 79 -11.69 15.62 7.74
N SER A 80 -11.70 15.77 6.42
CA SER A 80 -10.96 16.84 5.76
C SER A 80 -11.57 18.21 6.09
N ASP A 81 -10.70 19.20 6.31
CA ASP A 81 -11.06 20.59 6.59
C ASP A 81 -11.50 21.39 5.34
N ALA A 82 -11.73 22.68 5.47
CA ALA A 82 -12.14 23.56 4.37
C ALA A 82 -11.10 23.65 3.24
N GLN A 83 -9.83 23.40 3.54
CA GLN A 83 -8.72 23.35 2.59
C GLN A 83 -8.43 21.93 2.09
N GLY A 84 -9.26 20.95 2.47
CA GLY A 84 -9.10 19.55 2.12
C GLY A 84 -8.05 18.81 2.95
N ASN A 85 -7.42 19.44 3.94
CA ASN A 85 -6.39 18.79 4.75
C ASN A 85 -7.02 17.84 5.76
N PHE A 86 -6.35 16.74 6.05
CA PHE A 86 -6.69 15.85 7.14
C PHE A 86 -5.47 15.52 8.00
N THR A 87 -5.72 15.23 9.28
CA THR A 87 -4.70 14.81 10.23
C THR A 87 -5.25 13.69 11.10
N ILE A 88 -4.53 12.58 11.14
CA ILE A 88 -4.80 11.43 12.00
C ILE A 88 -3.60 11.31 12.96
N ASN A 89 -3.85 11.47 14.25
CA ASN A 89 -2.81 11.52 15.30
C ASN A 89 -2.38 10.11 15.72
N GLN A 90 -1.87 9.33 14.75
CA GLN A 90 -1.45 7.95 14.95
C GLN A 90 -0.11 7.70 14.26
N THR A 91 0.70 6.84 14.86
CA THR A 91 1.96 6.38 14.29
C THR A 91 1.76 5.01 13.65
N PRO A 92 1.63 4.91 12.33
CA PRO A 92 1.44 3.63 11.68
C PRO A 92 2.70 2.76 11.80
N ARG A 93 2.52 1.52 12.29
CA ARG A 93 3.58 0.51 12.35
C ARG A 93 3.19 -0.67 11.49
N GLY A 94 3.95 -0.94 10.43
CA GLY A 94 3.64 -1.97 9.45
C GLY A 94 2.77 -1.47 8.30
N PRO A 95 2.13 -2.36 7.52
CA PRO A 95 1.30 -1.99 6.38
C PRO A 95 -0.06 -1.45 6.83
N HIS A 96 -0.46 -0.32 6.29
CA HIS A 96 -1.74 0.33 6.57
C HIS A 96 -2.50 0.65 5.29
N LEU A 97 -3.80 0.87 5.43
CA LEU A 97 -4.69 1.32 4.38
C LEU A 97 -5.38 2.60 4.83
N ILE A 98 -5.25 3.65 4.04
CA ILE A 98 -6.07 4.86 4.18
C ILE A 98 -7.31 4.66 3.30
N ARG A 99 -8.49 4.72 3.93
CA ARG A 99 -9.77 4.63 3.25
C ARG A 99 -10.50 5.96 3.37
N THR A 100 -10.76 6.57 2.24
CA THR A 100 -11.50 7.84 2.20
C THR A 100 -12.89 7.60 1.64
N ALA A 101 -13.92 8.02 2.37
CA ALA A 101 -15.31 7.96 1.93
C ALA A 101 -15.77 9.37 1.53
N PHE A 102 -16.27 9.50 0.32
CA PHE A 102 -16.85 10.73 -0.20
C PHE A 102 -17.96 10.42 -1.21
N ASP A 103 -19.09 11.11 -1.10
CA ASP A 103 -20.23 11.03 -2.01
C ASP A 103 -20.69 9.57 -2.33
N GLY A 104 -20.74 8.73 -1.28
CA GLY A 104 -21.10 7.31 -1.38
C GLY A 104 -20.03 6.40 -1.98
N VAL A 105 -18.87 6.93 -2.35
CA VAL A 105 -17.75 6.17 -2.94
C VAL A 105 -16.60 6.05 -1.97
N THR A 106 -15.96 4.88 -1.96
CA THR A 106 -14.79 4.59 -1.14
C THR A 106 -13.52 4.57 -1.98
N TYR A 107 -12.50 5.31 -1.54
CA TYR A 107 -11.18 5.41 -2.15
C TYR A 107 -10.15 4.80 -1.22
N ASN A 108 -9.33 3.89 -1.73
CA ASN A 108 -8.32 3.20 -0.95
C ASN A 108 -6.92 3.65 -1.39
N HIS A 109 -6.08 4.00 -0.42
CA HIS A 109 -4.68 4.33 -0.63
C HIS A 109 -3.82 3.45 0.28
N MET A 110 -2.99 2.59 -0.32
CA MET A 110 -2.08 1.73 0.45
C MET A 110 -0.92 2.55 1.01
N LEU A 111 -0.62 2.31 2.27
CA LEU A 111 0.52 2.89 2.97
C LEU A 111 1.48 1.76 3.40
N PRO A 112 2.42 1.36 2.51
CA PRO A 112 3.42 0.35 2.84
C PRO A 112 4.37 0.82 3.95
N PRO A 113 5.01 -0.10 4.68
CA PRO A 113 6.02 0.25 5.67
C PRO A 113 7.16 1.07 5.06
N GLY A 114 7.59 2.12 5.77
CA GLY A 114 8.69 2.98 5.34
C GLY A 114 8.34 4.06 4.32
N GLN A 115 7.09 4.16 3.90
CA GLN A 115 6.61 5.29 3.09
C GLN A 115 6.33 6.52 3.96
N PRO A 116 6.45 7.74 3.40
CA PRO A 116 6.06 8.95 4.10
C PRO A 116 4.61 8.90 4.57
N THR A 117 4.39 9.28 5.83
CA THR A 117 3.05 9.36 6.43
C THR A 117 2.46 10.76 6.36
N THR A 118 3.19 11.71 5.79
CA THR A 118 2.81 13.12 5.69
C THR A 118 2.70 13.58 4.25
N GLY A 119 1.78 14.52 3.98
CA GLY A 119 1.58 15.08 2.66
C GLY A 119 0.95 14.10 1.66
N ILE A 120 0.16 13.14 2.12
CA ILE A 120 -0.46 12.10 1.29
C ILE A 120 -1.56 12.73 0.42
N PRO A 121 -1.44 12.69 -0.93
CA PRO A 121 -2.49 13.16 -1.81
C PRO A 121 -3.58 12.09 -1.93
N ILE A 122 -4.83 12.48 -1.74
CA ILE A 122 -6.00 11.63 -1.95
C ILE A 122 -6.92 12.29 -2.97
N GLU A 123 -7.23 11.56 -4.02
CA GLU A 123 -8.14 12.01 -5.06
C GLU A 123 -9.51 11.39 -4.86
N VAL A 124 -10.55 12.25 -4.90
CA VAL A 124 -11.95 11.83 -4.84
C VAL A 124 -12.71 12.45 -6.01
N TYR A 125 -13.85 11.89 -6.33
CA TYR A 125 -14.70 12.34 -7.44
C TYR A 125 -16.15 12.45 -6.95
N ASN A 126 -16.91 13.39 -7.50
CA ASN A 126 -18.37 13.38 -7.34
C ASN A 126 -18.93 12.10 -7.94
N SER A 127 -19.99 11.58 -7.36
CA SER A 127 -20.66 10.40 -7.89
C SER A 127 -21.91 10.73 -8.71
N SER A 128 -22.28 9.79 -9.57
CA SER A 128 -23.51 9.83 -10.37
C SER A 128 -24.12 8.43 -10.46
N LYS A 129 -25.43 8.32 -10.40
CA LYS A 129 -26.14 7.07 -10.70
C LYS A 129 -26.13 6.72 -12.18
N GLN A 130 -25.77 7.66 -13.06
CA GLN A 130 -25.66 7.44 -14.49
C GLN A 130 -24.22 7.10 -14.86
N PRO A 131 -24.00 6.18 -15.82
CA PRO A 131 -22.65 5.74 -16.21
C PRO A 131 -21.76 6.87 -16.75
N GLY A 132 -22.35 7.93 -17.34
CA GLY A 132 -21.57 9.03 -17.90
C GLY A 132 -20.55 8.53 -18.93
N GLY A 133 -19.27 8.71 -18.63
CA GLY A 133 -18.15 8.24 -19.46
C GLY A 133 -17.70 6.79 -19.20
N ALA A 134 -18.35 6.08 -18.28
CA ALA A 134 -18.00 4.71 -17.96
C ALA A 134 -18.63 3.71 -18.94
N LYS A 135 -17.83 2.82 -19.50
CA LYS A 135 -18.25 1.77 -20.43
C LYS A 135 -17.42 0.51 -20.25
N VAL A 136 -17.97 -0.65 -20.60
CA VAL A 136 -17.21 -1.89 -20.70
C VAL A 136 -16.49 -1.89 -22.05
N ALA A 137 -15.18 -1.68 -22.00
CA ALA A 137 -14.34 -1.66 -23.21
C ALA A 137 -14.01 -3.06 -23.71
N LYS A 138 -13.95 -4.04 -22.80
CA LYS A 138 -13.67 -5.44 -23.15
C LYS A 138 -14.33 -6.37 -22.14
N HIS A 139 -14.92 -7.46 -22.64
CA HIS A 139 -15.47 -8.56 -21.86
C HIS A 139 -14.83 -9.86 -22.33
N MET A 140 -14.27 -10.64 -21.44
CA MET A 140 -13.62 -11.92 -21.73
C MET A 140 -14.26 -13.00 -20.87
N ILE A 141 -14.62 -14.11 -21.48
CA ILE A 141 -15.23 -15.28 -20.83
C ILE A 141 -14.33 -16.48 -21.10
N LEU A 142 -13.64 -16.95 -20.09
CA LEU A 142 -12.78 -18.12 -20.14
C LEU A 142 -13.55 -19.34 -19.64
N PHE A 143 -13.53 -20.43 -20.42
CA PHE A 143 -14.10 -21.72 -20.06
C PHE A 143 -12.99 -22.74 -19.81
N GLU A 144 -12.97 -23.32 -18.63
CA GLU A 144 -12.00 -24.35 -18.24
C GLU A 144 -12.75 -25.62 -17.83
N PRO A 145 -13.02 -26.52 -18.82
CA PRO A 145 -13.68 -27.78 -18.51
C PRO A 145 -12.76 -28.72 -17.72
N SER A 146 -13.36 -29.38 -16.76
CA SER A 146 -12.74 -30.44 -15.96
C SER A 146 -13.74 -31.60 -15.77
N ALA A 147 -13.34 -32.68 -15.10
CA ALA A 147 -14.22 -33.84 -14.94
C ALA A 147 -15.58 -33.49 -14.32
N GLY A 148 -16.64 -33.53 -15.13
CA GLY A 148 -18.03 -33.32 -14.71
C GLY A 148 -18.42 -31.88 -14.43
N GLN A 149 -17.55 -30.89 -14.65
CA GLN A 149 -17.83 -29.47 -14.42
C GLN A 149 -17.06 -28.56 -15.36
N VAL A 150 -17.49 -27.32 -15.48
CA VAL A 150 -16.74 -26.25 -16.13
C VAL A 150 -16.58 -25.09 -15.16
N ALA A 151 -15.36 -24.59 -15.02
CA ALA A 151 -15.09 -23.30 -14.39
C ALA A 151 -15.25 -22.20 -15.44
N VAL A 152 -15.98 -21.15 -15.08
CA VAL A 152 -16.20 -19.97 -15.93
C VAL A 152 -15.63 -18.76 -15.21
N SER A 153 -14.75 -18.07 -15.91
CA SER A 153 -14.14 -16.82 -15.43
C SER A 153 -14.44 -15.69 -16.41
N GLU A 154 -15.23 -14.73 -15.97
CA GLU A 154 -15.56 -13.55 -16.76
C GLU A 154 -14.75 -12.35 -16.26
N THR A 155 -14.07 -11.67 -17.17
CA THR A 155 -13.32 -10.43 -16.87
C THR A 155 -13.94 -9.28 -17.66
N TYR A 156 -14.39 -8.27 -16.94
CA TYR A 156 -14.88 -7.01 -17.49
C TYR A 156 -13.84 -5.92 -17.29
N LEU A 157 -13.38 -5.31 -18.37
CA LEU A 157 -12.52 -4.13 -18.33
C LEU A 157 -13.36 -2.90 -18.61
N PHE A 158 -13.61 -2.13 -17.55
CA PHE A 158 -14.25 -0.83 -17.65
C PHE A 158 -13.23 0.25 -17.94
N LYS A 159 -13.65 1.20 -18.77
CA LYS A 159 -12.96 2.46 -18.96
C LYS A 159 -13.93 3.60 -18.64
N ASN A 160 -13.58 4.44 -17.69
CA ASN A 160 -14.32 5.65 -17.37
C ASN A 160 -13.48 6.88 -17.79
N GLU A 161 -13.80 7.46 -18.93
CA GLU A 161 -13.14 8.66 -19.47
C GLU A 161 -13.78 9.95 -18.94
N GLY A 162 -14.81 9.84 -18.09
CA GLY A 162 -15.48 10.96 -17.45
C GLY A 162 -14.72 11.54 -16.27
N LYS A 163 -15.32 12.54 -15.64
CA LYS A 163 -14.81 13.18 -14.42
C LYS A 163 -15.65 12.88 -13.18
N THR A 164 -16.55 11.92 -13.27
CA THR A 164 -17.42 11.48 -12.16
C THR A 164 -17.31 9.98 -11.97
N ALA A 165 -17.42 9.52 -10.73
CA ALA A 165 -17.54 8.11 -10.44
C ALA A 165 -19.00 7.65 -10.72
N TRP A 166 -19.17 6.58 -11.48
CA TRP A 166 -20.48 5.95 -11.62
C TRP A 166 -20.73 5.06 -10.40
N ASN A 167 -21.73 5.40 -9.61
CA ASN A 167 -22.09 4.69 -8.39
C ASN A 167 -23.62 4.56 -8.31
N ASP A 168 -24.14 3.35 -8.52
CA ASP A 168 -25.55 3.04 -8.42
C ASP A 168 -25.75 1.84 -7.49
N PRO A 169 -25.85 2.08 -6.17
CA PRO A 169 -26.02 1.02 -5.19
C PRO A 169 -27.38 0.32 -5.29
N ASP A 170 -28.38 0.95 -5.90
CA ASP A 170 -29.72 0.40 -6.02
C ASP A 170 -29.84 -0.63 -7.17
N SER A 171 -29.22 -0.32 -8.32
CA SER A 171 -29.33 -1.14 -9.54
C SER A 171 -28.04 -1.88 -9.88
N GLY A 172 -26.93 -1.53 -9.22
CA GLY A 172 -25.58 -1.98 -9.53
C GLY A 172 -24.98 -1.36 -10.80
N THR A 173 -23.67 -1.36 -10.88
CA THR A 173 -22.92 -0.78 -12.00
C THR A 173 -22.58 -1.80 -13.10
N LEU A 174 -22.53 -3.09 -12.77
CA LEU A 174 -22.38 -4.20 -13.72
C LEU A 174 -23.53 -5.18 -13.50
N LYS A 175 -24.14 -5.63 -14.58
CA LYS A 175 -25.09 -6.77 -14.58
C LYS A 175 -24.48 -7.91 -15.37
N PHE A 176 -24.48 -9.10 -14.79
CA PHE A 176 -23.92 -10.28 -15.43
C PHE A 176 -24.90 -11.47 -15.32
N PHE A 177 -24.75 -12.39 -16.25
CA PHE A 177 -25.56 -13.60 -16.32
C PHE A 177 -24.97 -14.68 -15.40
N LEU A 178 -25.82 -15.35 -14.64
CA LEU A 178 -25.45 -16.53 -13.88
C LEU A 178 -26.37 -17.68 -14.31
N PRO A 179 -25.85 -18.71 -14.98
CA PRO A 179 -26.64 -19.86 -15.43
C PRO A 179 -27.32 -20.59 -14.28
N SER A 180 -28.47 -21.18 -14.53
CA SER A 180 -29.13 -22.07 -13.57
C SER A 180 -28.22 -23.28 -13.29
N GLY A 181 -28.06 -23.64 -12.01
CA GLY A 181 -27.14 -24.71 -11.58
C GLY A 181 -25.71 -24.27 -11.36
N ALA A 182 -25.34 -23.01 -11.67
CA ALA A 182 -24.06 -22.46 -11.28
C ALA A 182 -23.94 -22.31 -9.76
N GLY A 183 -22.72 -22.52 -9.25
CA GLY A 183 -22.38 -22.25 -7.88
C GLY A 183 -22.44 -20.75 -7.55
N LYS A 184 -22.26 -20.42 -6.27
CA LYS A 184 -22.19 -19.02 -5.84
C LYS A 184 -21.01 -18.32 -6.52
N PRO A 185 -21.23 -17.18 -7.24
CA PRO A 185 -20.14 -16.48 -7.88
C PRO A 185 -19.22 -15.81 -6.87
N GLN A 186 -17.92 -15.84 -7.16
CA GLN A 186 -16.91 -15.01 -6.50
C GLN A 186 -16.67 -13.79 -7.40
N VAL A 187 -16.77 -12.60 -6.82
CA VAL A 187 -16.59 -11.36 -7.57
C VAL A 187 -15.52 -10.51 -6.91
N ASN A 188 -14.51 -10.16 -7.69
CA ASN A 188 -13.46 -9.25 -7.28
C ASN A 188 -13.45 -8.03 -8.21
N ALA A 189 -13.25 -6.86 -7.64
CA ALA A 189 -13.12 -5.63 -8.40
C ALA A 189 -11.83 -4.90 -8.05
N THR A 190 -11.15 -4.39 -9.06
CA THR A 190 -9.90 -3.64 -8.95
C THR A 190 -10.13 -2.24 -9.52
N ALA A 191 -10.20 -1.24 -8.65
CA ALA A 191 -10.30 0.17 -9.04
C ALA A 191 -8.95 0.68 -9.59
N PRO A 192 -8.93 1.82 -10.30
CA PRO A 192 -7.69 2.44 -10.79
C PRO A 192 -6.66 2.60 -9.67
N GLY A 193 -5.44 2.08 -9.89
CA GLY A 193 -4.34 2.12 -8.90
C GLY A 193 -4.58 1.33 -7.61
N GLY A 194 -5.67 0.55 -7.52
CA GLY A 194 -6.04 -0.23 -6.35
C GLY A 194 -5.62 -1.69 -6.42
N MET A 195 -5.96 -2.43 -5.37
CA MET A 195 -5.80 -3.88 -5.29
C MET A 195 -7.16 -4.58 -5.51
N PRO A 196 -7.18 -5.86 -5.92
CA PRO A 196 -8.41 -6.62 -6.01
C PRO A 196 -9.10 -6.72 -4.65
N LEU A 197 -10.40 -6.42 -4.62
CA LEU A 197 -11.25 -6.50 -3.43
C LEU A 197 -12.50 -7.29 -3.77
N GLY A 198 -12.96 -8.13 -2.84
CA GLY A 198 -14.27 -8.76 -2.95
C GLY A 198 -15.38 -7.72 -3.04
N ALA A 199 -16.24 -7.83 -4.03
CA ALA A 199 -17.31 -6.88 -4.27
C ALA A 199 -18.69 -7.48 -4.01
N PRO A 200 -19.63 -6.75 -3.35
CA PRO A 200 -20.96 -7.23 -3.05
C PRO A 200 -21.77 -7.48 -4.31
N VAL A 201 -22.49 -8.60 -4.32
CA VAL A 201 -23.39 -8.98 -5.41
C VAL A 201 -24.82 -8.84 -4.93
N ILE A 202 -25.66 -8.13 -5.69
CA ILE A 202 -27.08 -7.92 -5.45
C ILE A 202 -27.94 -8.72 -6.44
N LYS A 203 -29.06 -9.21 -5.95
CA LYS A 203 -30.05 -9.90 -6.78
C LYS A 203 -30.84 -8.86 -7.57
N THR A 204 -31.15 -9.19 -8.82
CA THR A 204 -32.04 -8.37 -9.66
C THR A 204 -33.45 -8.97 -9.72
N ALA A 205 -34.36 -8.30 -10.39
CA ALA A 205 -35.72 -8.84 -10.65
C ALA A 205 -35.66 -10.09 -11.57
N LYS A 206 -34.56 -10.31 -12.31
CA LYS A 206 -34.37 -11.51 -13.15
C LYS A 206 -33.54 -12.51 -12.37
N PRO A 207 -34.01 -13.75 -12.16
CA PRO A 207 -33.34 -14.72 -11.29
C PRO A 207 -31.98 -15.18 -11.82
N ASP A 208 -31.77 -15.09 -13.14
CA ASP A 208 -30.55 -15.46 -13.86
C ASP A 208 -29.60 -14.27 -14.12
N VAL A 209 -29.90 -13.09 -13.55
CA VAL A 209 -29.08 -11.88 -13.68
C VAL A 209 -28.77 -11.35 -12.29
N LEU A 210 -27.49 -11.22 -12.03
CA LEU A 210 -26.98 -10.57 -10.82
C LEU A 210 -26.41 -9.18 -11.15
N ALA A 211 -26.32 -8.32 -10.15
CA ALA A 211 -25.70 -7.02 -10.30
C ALA A 211 -24.60 -6.82 -9.26
N LEU A 212 -23.66 -5.95 -9.57
CA LEU A 212 -22.50 -5.65 -8.73
C LEU A 212 -22.64 -4.25 -8.12
N ASP A 213 -22.54 -4.16 -6.80
CA ASP A 213 -22.45 -2.90 -6.07
C ASP A 213 -20.94 -2.51 -5.95
N PHE A 214 -20.44 -1.83 -6.96
CA PHE A 214 -19.07 -1.33 -6.98
C PHE A 214 -18.95 -0.06 -7.84
N ALA A 215 -18.48 1.03 -7.26
CA ALA A 215 -18.35 2.30 -7.98
C ALA A 215 -17.24 2.24 -9.05
N ILE A 216 -17.57 2.60 -10.30
CA ILE A 216 -16.65 2.72 -11.43
C ILE A 216 -16.07 4.13 -11.45
N LYS A 217 -14.86 4.28 -10.91
CA LYS A 217 -14.15 5.55 -10.84
C LYS A 217 -13.56 5.93 -12.18
N PRO A 218 -13.25 7.22 -12.43
CA PRO A 218 -12.46 7.62 -13.58
C PRO A 218 -11.16 6.82 -13.70
N GLY A 219 -10.83 6.40 -14.93
CA GLY A 219 -9.73 5.48 -15.23
C GLY A 219 -10.21 4.06 -15.52
N ASP A 220 -9.29 3.09 -15.39
CA ASP A 220 -9.52 1.69 -15.72
C ASP A 220 -9.92 0.89 -14.48
N THR A 221 -11.06 0.20 -14.55
CA THR A 221 -11.53 -0.72 -13.51
C THR A 221 -11.65 -2.12 -14.09
N ARG A 222 -11.09 -3.11 -13.40
CA ARG A 222 -11.24 -4.52 -13.73
C ARG A 222 -12.19 -5.19 -12.76
N ILE A 223 -13.14 -5.97 -13.29
CA ILE A 223 -14.05 -6.80 -12.51
C ILE A 223 -13.92 -8.23 -13.00
N ASP A 224 -13.63 -9.14 -12.07
CA ASP A 224 -13.53 -10.57 -12.32
C ASP A 224 -14.66 -11.29 -11.60
N VAL A 225 -15.43 -12.09 -12.36
CA VAL A 225 -16.53 -12.93 -11.88
C VAL A 225 -16.15 -14.39 -12.15
N ALA A 226 -16.10 -15.23 -11.13
CA ALA A 226 -15.76 -16.63 -11.27
C ALA A 226 -16.84 -17.51 -10.62
N PHE A 227 -17.24 -18.56 -11.33
CA PHE A 227 -18.17 -19.57 -10.84
C PHE A 227 -17.88 -20.92 -11.49
N THR A 228 -18.40 -22.00 -10.91
CA THR A 228 -18.37 -23.35 -11.47
C THR A 228 -19.79 -23.84 -11.71
N MET A 229 -19.98 -24.68 -12.70
CA MET A 229 -21.27 -25.34 -12.95
C MET A 229 -21.04 -26.77 -13.44
N PRO A 230 -22.00 -27.70 -13.20
CA PRO A 230 -21.95 -29.03 -13.78
C PRO A 230 -21.90 -28.96 -15.31
N TYR A 231 -21.06 -29.75 -15.91
CA TYR A 231 -20.90 -29.79 -17.36
C TYR A 231 -20.56 -31.21 -17.84
N ILE A 232 -21.21 -31.64 -18.91
CA ILE A 232 -20.94 -32.88 -19.61
C ILE A 232 -20.29 -32.51 -20.95
N GLU A 233 -19.18 -33.13 -21.29
CA GLU A 233 -18.45 -32.86 -22.53
C GLU A 233 -19.36 -32.96 -23.75
N GLY A 234 -19.30 -31.97 -24.64
CA GLY A 234 -20.15 -31.85 -25.82
C GLY A 234 -21.59 -31.42 -25.57
N ALA A 235 -21.99 -31.23 -24.32
CA ALA A 235 -23.30 -30.63 -24.01
C ALA A 235 -23.35 -29.14 -24.35
N ASP A 236 -24.54 -28.64 -24.61
CA ASP A 236 -24.77 -27.22 -24.87
C ASP A 236 -24.60 -26.38 -23.60
N LEU A 237 -23.70 -25.44 -23.69
CA LEU A 237 -23.48 -24.38 -22.69
C LEU A 237 -24.07 -23.07 -23.24
N ALA A 238 -25.14 -22.59 -22.62
CA ALA A 238 -25.80 -21.34 -23.01
C ALA A 238 -25.41 -20.20 -22.10
N GLY A 239 -25.15 -19.05 -22.70
CA GLY A 239 -24.86 -17.81 -21.97
C GLY A 239 -25.40 -16.57 -22.69
N LYS A 240 -25.35 -15.44 -22.01
CA LYS A 240 -25.76 -14.16 -22.57
C LYS A 240 -24.94 -13.00 -21.99
N VAL A 241 -24.65 -12.04 -22.83
CA VAL A 241 -24.06 -10.75 -22.44
C VAL A 241 -25.20 -9.84 -22.00
N VAL A 242 -25.22 -9.45 -20.73
CA VAL A 242 -26.29 -8.63 -20.14
C VAL A 242 -25.94 -7.15 -20.19
N THR A 243 -24.72 -6.80 -19.82
CA THR A 243 -24.21 -5.43 -19.91
C THR A 243 -23.61 -5.21 -21.29
N LYS A 244 -24.08 -4.15 -21.96
CA LYS A 244 -23.56 -3.76 -23.26
C LYS A 244 -22.04 -3.46 -23.15
N ASP A 245 -21.29 -4.07 -24.03
CA ASP A 245 -19.85 -3.87 -24.15
C ASP A 245 -19.47 -3.50 -25.59
N GLU A 246 -18.19 -3.18 -25.78
CA GLU A 246 -17.65 -2.92 -27.11
C GLU A 246 -17.23 -4.23 -27.80
N ASN A 247 -16.66 -5.16 -27.04
CA ASN A 247 -16.13 -6.42 -27.57
C ASN A 247 -16.20 -7.52 -26.51
N THR A 248 -16.91 -8.61 -26.83
CA THR A 248 -16.92 -9.83 -26.02
C THR A 248 -16.09 -10.92 -26.70
N TYR A 249 -15.28 -11.59 -25.91
CA TYR A 249 -14.44 -12.70 -26.35
C TYR A 249 -14.73 -13.95 -25.52
N LEU A 250 -14.90 -15.09 -26.20
CA LEU A 250 -14.90 -16.41 -25.59
C LEU A 250 -13.50 -17.00 -25.72
N ILE A 251 -12.98 -17.57 -24.65
CA ILE A 251 -11.60 -18.06 -24.58
C ILE A 251 -11.64 -19.48 -24.05
N VAL A 252 -10.86 -20.37 -24.66
CA VAL A 252 -10.63 -21.71 -24.15
C VAL A 252 -9.13 -21.99 -24.09
N PRO A 253 -8.65 -22.71 -23.04
CA PRO A 253 -7.24 -23.05 -22.91
C PRO A 253 -6.81 -24.05 -24.01
N ASN A 254 -5.50 -24.19 -24.16
CA ASN A 254 -4.93 -25.19 -25.04
C ASN A 254 -5.44 -26.61 -24.73
N GLY A 255 -5.78 -27.40 -25.74
CA GLY A 255 -6.35 -28.74 -25.61
C GLY A 255 -7.87 -28.75 -25.51
N VAL A 256 -8.54 -27.60 -25.40
CA VAL A 256 -9.99 -27.47 -25.42
C VAL A 256 -10.44 -26.88 -26.75
N THR A 257 -11.45 -27.49 -27.38
CA THR A 257 -12.10 -27.00 -28.59
C THR A 257 -13.48 -26.45 -28.24
N LEU A 258 -13.78 -25.24 -28.73
CA LEU A 258 -15.09 -24.60 -28.58
C LEU A 258 -15.78 -24.53 -29.93
N LYS A 259 -17.04 -24.97 -30.00
CA LYS A 259 -17.89 -24.90 -31.19
C LYS A 259 -19.20 -24.20 -30.84
N GLY A 260 -19.72 -23.40 -31.75
CA GLY A 260 -21.01 -22.71 -31.59
C GLY A 260 -21.26 -21.73 -32.73
N ASP A 261 -22.48 -21.22 -32.79
CA ASP A 261 -22.88 -20.26 -33.83
C ASP A 261 -22.54 -18.81 -33.38
N GLY A 262 -22.29 -17.94 -34.36
CA GLY A 262 -22.01 -16.51 -34.09
C GLY A 262 -20.61 -16.25 -33.51
N LEU A 263 -19.70 -17.18 -33.68
CA LEU A 263 -18.30 -17.07 -33.26
C LEU A 263 -17.41 -16.66 -34.42
N ASN A 264 -16.56 -15.66 -34.20
CA ASN A 264 -15.51 -15.28 -35.13
C ASN A 264 -14.17 -15.77 -34.56
N ASP A 265 -13.55 -16.74 -35.23
CA ASP A 265 -12.28 -17.31 -34.83
C ASP A 265 -11.15 -16.29 -35.03
N LEU A 266 -10.50 -15.92 -33.93
CA LEU A 266 -9.37 -14.98 -33.89
C LEU A 266 -8.01 -15.70 -33.74
N GLY A 267 -8.04 -17.02 -33.62
CA GLY A 267 -6.84 -17.86 -33.51
C GLY A 267 -6.34 -18.03 -32.09
N ALA A 268 -5.18 -18.67 -31.95
CA ALA A 268 -4.55 -18.93 -30.68
C ALA A 268 -3.64 -17.75 -30.24
N GLU A 269 -3.70 -17.42 -28.97
CA GLU A 269 -2.77 -16.46 -28.38
C GLU A 269 -1.35 -17.07 -28.31
N PRO A 270 -0.32 -16.40 -28.88
CA PRO A 270 0.99 -17.01 -29.09
C PRO A 270 1.69 -17.53 -27.83
N ARG A 271 1.45 -16.90 -26.68
CA ARG A 271 2.15 -17.21 -25.44
C ARG A 271 1.50 -18.35 -24.66
N THR A 272 0.19 -18.31 -24.49
CA THR A 272 -0.58 -19.28 -23.70
C THR A 272 -1.19 -20.39 -24.55
N GLN A 273 -1.21 -20.22 -25.89
CA GLN A 273 -1.90 -21.08 -26.84
C GLN A 273 -3.40 -21.20 -26.55
N ALA A 274 -3.97 -20.30 -25.76
CA ALA A 274 -5.40 -20.21 -25.55
C ALA A 274 -6.08 -19.75 -26.84
N HIS A 275 -7.16 -20.40 -27.24
CA HIS A 275 -7.90 -20.05 -28.46
C HIS A 275 -8.95 -18.98 -28.13
N ILE A 276 -9.03 -17.96 -28.98
CA ILE A 276 -9.87 -16.76 -28.76
C ILE A 276 -10.90 -16.68 -29.87
N PHE A 277 -12.16 -16.48 -29.49
CA PHE A 277 -13.28 -16.27 -30.40
C PHE A 277 -13.95 -14.94 -30.08
N GLY A 278 -14.20 -14.11 -31.08
CA GLY A 278 -15.05 -12.92 -30.94
C GLY A 278 -16.51 -13.33 -30.96
N LEU A 279 -17.29 -12.83 -30.01
CA LEU A 279 -18.74 -13.07 -29.99
C LEU A 279 -19.46 -11.91 -30.69
N THR A 280 -20.31 -12.25 -31.67
CA THR A 280 -21.06 -11.27 -32.48
C THR A 280 -22.50 -11.07 -32.01
N ALA A 281 -23.01 -11.95 -31.14
CA ALA A 281 -24.37 -11.92 -30.62
C ALA A 281 -24.43 -11.71 -29.13
N ALA A 282 -25.51 -11.12 -28.62
CA ALA A 282 -25.71 -10.93 -27.19
C ALA A 282 -26.02 -12.23 -26.41
N ALA A 283 -26.34 -13.32 -27.10
CA ALA A 283 -26.54 -14.64 -26.51
C ALA A 283 -25.75 -15.66 -27.32
N TYR A 284 -25.24 -16.67 -26.66
CA TYR A 284 -24.45 -17.72 -27.30
C TYR A 284 -24.86 -19.08 -26.77
N LYS A 285 -24.61 -20.10 -27.59
CA LYS A 285 -24.75 -21.51 -27.28
C LYS A 285 -23.54 -22.22 -27.84
N VAL A 286 -22.73 -22.78 -26.95
CA VAL A 286 -21.45 -23.39 -27.32
C VAL A 286 -21.30 -24.77 -26.73
N GLN A 287 -20.48 -25.58 -27.34
CA GLN A 287 -20.07 -26.92 -26.90
C GLN A 287 -18.57 -26.94 -26.71
N LEU A 288 -18.12 -27.51 -25.61
CA LEU A 288 -16.71 -27.67 -25.28
C LEU A 288 -16.35 -29.16 -25.40
N THR A 289 -15.23 -29.45 -26.05
CA THR A 289 -14.67 -30.80 -26.15
C THR A 289 -13.18 -30.77 -25.88
N GLY A 290 -12.64 -31.84 -25.31
CA GLY A 290 -11.25 -31.94 -24.91
C GLY A 290 -11.03 -31.53 -23.43
N ALA A 291 -9.81 -31.64 -22.98
CA ALA A 291 -9.40 -31.31 -21.63
C ALA A 291 -8.27 -30.29 -21.68
N VAL A 292 -8.16 -29.52 -20.62
CA VAL A 292 -7.04 -28.57 -20.44
C VAL A 292 -5.74 -29.35 -20.53
N ALA A 293 -4.88 -29.02 -21.49
CA ALA A 293 -3.55 -29.60 -21.58
C ALA A 293 -2.81 -29.26 -20.27
N ALA A 294 -2.26 -30.28 -19.61
CA ALA A 294 -1.41 -30.04 -18.44
C ALA A 294 -0.34 -29.04 -18.86
N ALA A 295 -0.22 -27.93 -18.10
CA ALA A 295 0.83 -26.96 -18.34
C ALA A 295 2.17 -27.72 -18.40
N GLN A 296 2.79 -27.76 -19.59
CA GLN A 296 4.17 -28.19 -19.70
C GLN A 296 4.97 -27.14 -18.96
N SER A 297 5.30 -27.44 -17.71
CA SER A 297 6.42 -26.77 -17.06
C SER A 297 7.62 -27.08 -17.97
N ASP A 298 8.15 -26.05 -18.63
CA ASP A 298 9.44 -26.12 -19.32
C ASP A 298 10.53 -26.41 -18.27
N ALA A 299 10.60 -27.69 -17.87
CA ALA A 299 11.70 -28.28 -17.12
C ALA A 299 12.67 -28.89 -18.13
N SER A 300 13.34 -28.04 -18.92
CA SER A 300 14.59 -28.44 -19.58
C SER A 300 15.75 -28.07 -18.67
N GLY A 301 16.17 -29.04 -17.86
CA GLY A 301 17.36 -28.92 -17.02
C GLY A 301 17.53 -30.15 -16.15
N ALA A 302 18.36 -31.06 -16.64
CA ALA A 302 18.70 -32.37 -16.10
C ALA A 302 19.02 -32.40 -14.60
N GLY A 303 18.69 -33.56 -13.97
CA GLY A 303 19.47 -34.13 -12.86
C GLY A 303 18.75 -34.23 -11.54
N ASP A 304 18.34 -35.46 -11.22
CA ASP A 304 18.22 -36.10 -9.91
C ASP A 304 18.19 -35.20 -8.65
N GLN A 305 17.07 -35.20 -7.98
CA GLN A 305 16.86 -35.61 -6.59
C GLN A 305 15.48 -35.16 -6.13
N ALA A 306 14.72 -36.12 -5.61
CA ALA A 306 13.47 -35.85 -4.88
C ALA A 306 13.77 -34.93 -3.69
N ASP A 307 13.18 -33.75 -3.69
CA ASP A 307 13.03 -32.97 -2.47
C ASP A 307 11.73 -32.15 -2.53
N ASP A 308 10.93 -32.38 -1.52
CA ASP A 308 9.64 -31.77 -1.23
C ASP A 308 9.85 -30.28 -0.95
N SER A 309 9.58 -29.42 -1.95
CA SER A 309 9.59 -27.97 -1.70
C SER A 309 8.54 -27.26 -2.56
N GLY A 310 7.45 -26.86 -1.90
CA GLY A 310 6.51 -25.89 -2.43
C GLY A 310 7.20 -24.57 -2.88
N PRO A 311 6.48 -23.64 -3.51
CA PRO A 311 7.09 -22.46 -4.13
C PRO A 311 7.94 -21.68 -3.13
N ARG A 312 9.27 -21.72 -3.33
CA ARG A 312 10.20 -20.90 -2.56
C ARG A 312 10.07 -19.45 -3.00
N ILE A 313 9.59 -18.63 -2.10
CA ILE A 313 9.72 -17.18 -2.21
C ILE A 313 11.20 -16.88 -1.92
N GLU A 314 12.01 -16.70 -2.96
CA GLU A 314 13.35 -16.13 -2.79
C GLU A 314 13.19 -14.66 -2.38
N GLN A 315 13.47 -14.41 -1.11
CA GLN A 315 13.55 -13.06 -0.59
C GLN A 315 14.85 -12.42 -1.13
N ILE A 316 14.74 -11.74 -2.26
CA ILE A 316 15.85 -10.90 -2.77
C ILE A 316 16.04 -9.79 -1.76
N MET A 317 17.04 -9.94 -0.89
CA MET A 317 17.45 -8.87 0.01
C MET A 317 17.86 -7.65 -0.84
N PRO A 318 17.29 -6.46 -0.57
CA PRO A 318 17.74 -5.25 -1.25
C PRO A 318 19.24 -5.10 -1.00
N ARG A 319 20.02 -4.84 -2.05
CA ARG A 319 21.44 -4.52 -1.93
C ARG A 319 21.62 -3.22 -1.14
N VAL A 320 21.70 -3.34 0.17
CA VAL A 320 21.84 -2.20 1.10
C VAL A 320 23.30 -1.72 1.15
N ASN A 321 24.16 -2.05 0.17
CA ASN A 321 25.57 -1.98 0.49
C ASN A 321 26.51 -1.29 -0.51
N THR A 322 26.14 -0.12 -1.03
CA THR A 322 27.19 0.74 -1.65
C THR A 322 27.66 1.90 -0.75
N LYS A 323 27.00 2.15 0.38
CA LYS A 323 27.35 3.29 1.27
C LYS A 323 27.80 2.90 2.68
N THR A 324 27.84 1.61 3.03
CA THR A 324 28.21 1.18 4.39
C THR A 324 29.65 1.57 4.72
N VAL A 325 30.57 1.48 3.78
CA VAL A 325 31.97 1.91 3.97
C VAL A 325 32.05 3.41 4.23
N SER A 326 31.30 4.23 3.48
CA SER A 326 31.28 5.69 3.69
C SER A 326 30.67 6.07 5.05
N ILE A 327 29.64 5.39 5.48
CA ILE A 327 29.01 5.60 6.80
C ILE A 327 29.96 5.21 7.92
N LEU A 328 30.71 4.10 7.75
CA LEU A 328 31.68 3.60 8.73
C LEU A 328 32.87 4.55 8.86
N ILE A 329 33.35 5.13 7.74
CA ILE A 329 34.41 6.14 7.73
C ILE A 329 33.98 7.42 8.46
N VAL A 330 32.74 7.89 8.21
CA VAL A 330 32.19 9.07 8.89
C VAL A 330 32.00 8.81 10.38
N ALA A 331 31.50 7.64 10.77
CA ALA A 331 31.31 7.27 12.18
C ALA A 331 32.67 7.18 12.91
N LEU A 332 33.69 6.56 12.31
CA LEU A 332 35.05 6.51 12.84
C LEU A 332 35.68 7.91 12.94
N GLY A 333 35.43 8.78 11.97
CA GLY A 333 35.91 10.17 11.98
C GLY A 333 35.32 10.98 13.17
N ILE A 334 34.01 10.84 13.42
CA ILE A 334 33.33 11.49 14.56
C ILE A 334 33.88 10.96 15.90
N LEU A 335 34.10 9.65 15.99
CA LEU A 335 34.65 9.00 17.18
C LEU A 335 36.09 9.47 17.46
N ALA A 336 36.93 9.54 16.42
CA ALA A 336 38.30 10.02 16.53
C ALA A 336 38.37 11.50 16.93
N LEU A 337 37.49 12.34 16.38
CA LEU A 337 37.35 13.74 16.74
C LEU A 337 36.92 13.91 18.22
N GLY A 338 35.97 13.10 18.68
CA GLY A 338 35.51 13.07 20.08
C GLY A 338 36.64 12.68 21.03
N PHE A 339 37.43 11.68 20.69
CA PHE A 339 38.64 11.26 21.46
C PHE A 339 39.70 12.35 21.51
N ALA A 340 40.00 13.01 20.37
CA ALA A 340 40.97 14.09 20.29
C ALA A 340 40.53 15.30 21.17
N LEU A 341 39.27 15.64 21.17
CA LEU A 341 38.73 16.71 22.00
C LEU A 341 38.76 16.36 23.50
N LEU A 342 38.46 15.10 23.87
CA LEU A 342 38.56 14.63 25.26
C LEU A 342 40.04 14.59 25.73
N TYR A 343 40.97 14.15 24.88
CA TYR A 343 42.40 14.15 25.21
C TYR A 343 42.97 15.54 25.40
N ARG A 344 42.50 16.52 24.60
CA ARG A 344 42.91 17.92 24.72
C ARG A 344 42.25 18.64 25.92
N ALA A 345 41.14 18.14 26.42
CA ALA A 345 40.41 18.68 27.55
C ALA A 345 40.84 18.08 28.91
N SER A 346 41.68 17.04 28.94
CA SER A 346 42.21 16.44 30.15
C SER A 346 43.27 17.36 30.75
N PRO A 347 43.09 17.95 31.93
CA PRO A 347 44.16 18.70 32.60
C PRO A 347 45.25 17.73 33.05
N LEU A 348 46.49 17.96 32.61
CA LEU A 348 47.66 17.29 33.18
C LEU A 348 47.79 17.76 34.64
N ASP A 349 47.49 16.88 35.59
CA ASP A 349 47.75 17.10 37.01
C ASP A 349 49.26 17.24 37.20
N PRO A 350 49.77 18.37 37.76
CA PRO A 350 51.18 18.51 38.08
C PRO A 350 51.46 17.72 39.36
N LYS A 351 52.35 16.72 39.23
CA LYS A 351 53.17 15.99 40.20
C LYS A 351 52.79 16.23 41.69
N GLY A 352 52.26 15.18 42.30
CA GLY A 352 52.07 15.11 43.74
C GLY A 352 53.34 15.40 44.52
N THR A 353 53.25 16.36 45.43
CA THR A 353 54.27 16.65 46.48
C THR A 353 54.23 15.50 47.49
N PRO A 354 55.39 14.91 47.87
CA PRO A 354 55.41 13.83 48.88
C PRO A 354 55.05 14.36 50.23
N PRO A 355 54.37 13.60 51.12
CA PRO A 355 53.99 14.03 52.44
C PRO A 355 55.18 14.17 53.37
N ALA A 356 55.20 15.26 54.14
CA ALA A 356 56.21 15.56 55.13
C ALA A 356 56.22 14.54 56.30
N PRO A 357 57.37 14.21 56.87
CA PRO A 357 57.47 13.20 57.93
C PRO A 357 56.86 13.69 59.24
N THR A 358 56.01 12.89 59.84
CA THR A 358 55.43 13.08 61.16
C THR A 358 56.47 12.95 62.25
N ARG A 359 56.71 14.03 63.00
CA ARG A 359 57.53 14.06 64.16
C ARG A 359 56.82 13.37 65.35
N ARG A 360 57.38 12.25 65.81
CA ARG A 360 56.97 11.62 67.07
C ARG A 360 57.51 12.49 68.23
N GLY A 361 56.62 12.97 69.09
CA GLY A 361 56.94 13.51 70.36
C GLY A 361 57.13 12.45 71.45
N PRO A 362 57.97 12.74 72.51
CA PRO A 362 58.37 11.69 73.49
C PRO A 362 57.24 11.45 74.49
N ARG A 363 57.13 10.18 74.93
CA ARG A 363 56.39 9.75 76.09
C ARG A 363 57.10 10.24 77.41
N ALA A 364 56.35 10.76 78.31
CA ALA A 364 56.50 10.64 79.74
C ALA A 364 55.13 10.49 80.33
#